data_4d235bb1c0deaaa4decfcc030191ff10
#
_entry.id   4d235bb1c0deaaa4decfcc030191ff10
#
_cell.length_a   1.000
_cell.length_b   1.000
_cell.length_c   1.000
_cell.angle_alpha   90.00
_cell.angle_beta   90.00
_cell.angle_gamma   90.00
#
_symmetry.space_group_name_H-M   'P 1'
#
loop_
_entity.id
_entity.type
_entity.pdbx_description
1 polymer ?
#
loop_
_entity_poly.entity_id
_entity_poly.type
_entity_poly.pdbx_seq_one_letter_code
_entity_poly.pdbx_strand_id
1 'polypeptide(L)'
;VIKKTQKSLEDNLLVNDNYVLTAECSGKKIYDLVSGTTIVSNNPVNQLYDYVTNTEYGLGVSPSNIDIASFQTAAQYCTRYQMFSNGAIDYQSTYKSNIEKMLMTFGGITSIHCGKLYLTVDIPALSVQTFDESTIFGEFVSTTSGISDYFNTIDATWKNTTNNYSDDILRIPSDIPASDVLTSDGLVIAKSLD
;
A
#
# COMPACT_ATOMS: atom_id res chain seq x y z
N VAL A 1 15.77 -25.35 -14.44
CA VAL A 1 15.61 -26.83 -14.42
C VAL A 1 16.77 -27.42 -13.64
N ILE A 2 16.47 -28.00 -12.48
CA ILE A 2 17.46 -28.73 -11.68
C ILE A 2 17.61 -30.12 -12.29
N LYS A 3 18.83 -30.47 -12.77
CA LYS A 3 19.14 -31.81 -13.26
C LYS A 3 19.85 -32.55 -12.15
N LYS A 4 19.30 -33.68 -11.73
CA LYS A 4 20.01 -34.67 -10.90
C LYS A 4 21.08 -35.35 -11.79
N THR A 5 22.32 -35.28 -11.39
CA THR A 5 23.41 -36.04 -12.05
C THR A 5 23.63 -37.35 -11.31
N GLN A 6 24.16 -38.37 -12.01
CA GLN A 6 24.47 -39.67 -11.39
C GLN A 6 25.40 -39.50 -10.19
N LYS A 7 26.38 -38.60 -10.28
CA LYS A 7 27.30 -38.30 -9.19
C LYS A 7 26.59 -37.74 -7.95
N SER A 8 25.59 -36.87 -8.11
CA SER A 8 24.82 -36.31 -6.99
C SER A 8 23.96 -37.36 -6.29
N LEU A 9 23.58 -38.43 -6.98
CA LEU A 9 22.85 -39.55 -6.40
C LEU A 9 23.81 -40.50 -5.63
N GLU A 10 25.03 -40.72 -6.15
CA GLU A 10 26.05 -41.52 -5.49
C GLU A 10 26.58 -40.86 -4.22
N ASP A 11 26.79 -39.55 -4.25
CA ASP A 11 27.29 -38.77 -3.10
C ASP A 11 26.21 -38.42 -2.07
N ASN A 12 24.96 -38.85 -2.25
CA ASN A 12 23.81 -38.49 -1.41
C ASN A 12 23.65 -36.98 -1.22
N LEU A 13 24.14 -36.16 -2.13
CA LEU A 13 24.07 -34.69 -2.04
C LEU A 13 22.65 -34.13 -2.16
N LEU A 14 21.68 -34.95 -2.58
CA LEU A 14 20.28 -34.60 -2.74
C LEU A 14 19.40 -35.64 -2.02
N VAL A 15 19.51 -35.70 -0.69
CA VAL A 15 18.88 -36.75 0.13
C VAL A 15 17.38 -36.50 0.33
N ASN A 16 16.89 -35.24 0.18
CA ASN A 16 15.49 -34.90 0.36
C ASN A 16 14.86 -34.40 -0.95
N ASP A 17 13.75 -34.99 -1.33
CA ASP A 17 12.94 -34.54 -2.48
C ASP A 17 12.14 -33.27 -2.21
N ASN A 18 12.17 -32.74 -1.00
CA ASN A 18 11.51 -31.49 -0.59
C ASN A 18 12.43 -30.27 -0.81
N TYR A 19 12.57 -29.85 -2.07
CA TYR A 19 13.25 -28.59 -2.37
C TYR A 19 12.25 -27.45 -2.34
N VAL A 20 12.51 -26.44 -1.51
CA VAL A 20 11.85 -25.16 -1.61
C VAL A 20 12.66 -24.29 -2.54
N LEU A 21 12.13 -24.05 -3.72
CA LEU A 21 12.72 -23.14 -4.69
C LEU A 21 12.11 -21.77 -4.50
N THR A 22 12.95 -20.80 -4.19
CA THR A 22 12.57 -19.39 -4.15
C THR A 22 13.24 -18.66 -5.30
N ALA A 23 12.54 -17.73 -5.91
CA ALA A 23 13.08 -16.89 -6.96
C ALA A 23 12.69 -15.44 -6.70
N GLU A 24 13.66 -14.55 -6.84
CA GLU A 24 13.39 -13.12 -6.90
C GLU A 24 12.97 -12.78 -8.34
N CYS A 25 11.78 -12.20 -8.47
CA CYS A 25 11.21 -11.86 -9.77
C CYS A 25 10.92 -10.36 -9.84
N SER A 26 11.38 -9.74 -10.92
CA SER A 26 10.89 -8.39 -11.27
C SER A 26 9.43 -8.47 -11.70
N GLY A 27 8.63 -7.49 -11.29
CA GLY A 27 7.22 -7.42 -11.66
C GLY A 27 6.99 -7.24 -13.16
N LYS A 28 5.73 -7.35 -13.56
CA LYS A 28 5.30 -7.10 -14.94
C LYS A 28 5.60 -5.64 -15.36
N LYS A 29 5.94 -5.44 -16.62
CA LYS A 29 6.00 -4.10 -17.21
C LYS A 29 4.57 -3.57 -17.38
N ILE A 30 4.31 -2.41 -16.83
CA ILE A 30 3.02 -1.72 -16.85
C ILE A 30 3.19 -0.30 -17.37
N TYR A 31 2.08 0.33 -17.77
CA TYR A 31 2.10 1.72 -18.22
C TYR A 31 2.35 2.66 -17.05
N ASP A 32 3.39 3.46 -17.16
CA ASP A 32 3.74 4.49 -16.17
C ASP A 32 3.05 5.81 -16.55
N LEU A 33 2.14 6.25 -15.71
CA LEU A 33 1.35 7.47 -15.89
C LEU A 33 2.18 8.76 -15.83
N VAL A 34 3.37 8.71 -15.22
CA VAL A 34 4.26 9.87 -15.09
C VAL A 34 5.17 10.01 -16.31
N SER A 35 5.81 8.93 -16.74
CA SER A 35 6.72 8.93 -17.87
C SER A 35 6.05 8.69 -19.22
N GLY A 36 4.82 8.15 -19.24
CA GLY A 36 4.11 7.76 -20.44
C GLY A 36 4.69 6.55 -21.17
N THR A 37 5.51 5.75 -20.51
CA THR A 37 6.19 4.58 -21.07
C THR A 37 5.82 3.30 -20.34
N THR A 38 6.04 2.14 -20.98
CA THR A 38 5.80 0.84 -20.35
C THR A 38 7.07 0.32 -19.72
N ILE A 39 7.13 0.28 -18.41
CA ILE A 39 8.29 -0.10 -17.61
C ILE A 39 7.88 -1.00 -16.44
N VAL A 40 8.85 -1.64 -15.80
CA VAL A 40 8.62 -2.23 -14.47
C VAL A 40 8.47 -1.06 -13.49
N SER A 41 7.30 -0.94 -12.88
CA SER A 41 6.99 0.17 -11.98
C SER A 41 6.59 -0.35 -10.60
N ASN A 42 7.22 0.21 -9.58
CA ASN A 42 6.86 0.01 -8.17
C ASN A 42 5.94 1.11 -7.63
N ASN A 43 5.51 2.04 -8.49
CA ASN A 43 4.54 3.07 -8.12
C ASN A 43 3.15 2.42 -7.94
N PRO A 44 2.53 2.52 -6.75
CA PRO A 44 1.28 1.84 -6.45
C PRO A 44 0.11 2.32 -7.31
N VAL A 45 0.13 3.57 -7.77
CA VAL A 45 -0.93 4.12 -8.63
C VAL A 45 -0.86 3.53 -10.04
N ASN A 46 0.34 3.32 -10.58
CA ASN A 46 0.52 2.68 -11.88
C ASN A 46 0.05 1.22 -11.83
N GLN A 47 0.33 0.54 -10.73
CA GLN A 47 -0.12 -0.83 -10.48
C GLN A 47 -1.65 -0.88 -10.37
N LEU A 48 -2.25 0.05 -9.64
CA LEU A 48 -3.71 0.16 -9.52
C LEU A 48 -4.35 0.45 -10.89
N TYR A 49 -3.78 1.35 -11.68
CA TYR A 49 -4.27 1.68 -13.02
C TYR A 49 -4.25 0.44 -13.92
N ASP A 50 -3.12 -0.30 -13.94
CA ASP A 50 -3.00 -1.55 -14.70
C ASP A 50 -4.06 -2.56 -14.24
N TYR A 51 -4.23 -2.76 -12.92
CA TYR A 51 -5.21 -3.68 -12.38
C TYR A 51 -6.66 -3.31 -12.72
N VAL A 52 -7.00 -2.03 -12.68
CA VAL A 52 -8.34 -1.55 -13.02
C VAL A 52 -8.64 -1.68 -14.51
N THR A 53 -7.67 -1.46 -15.38
CA THR A 53 -7.86 -1.46 -16.83
C THR A 53 -7.65 -2.82 -17.49
N ASN A 54 -6.92 -3.72 -16.85
CA ASN A 54 -6.59 -5.02 -17.42
C ASN A 54 -7.82 -5.94 -17.51
N THR A 55 -8.01 -6.57 -18.68
CA THR A 55 -9.16 -7.44 -18.97
C THR A 55 -8.91 -8.91 -18.61
N GLU A 56 -7.66 -9.32 -18.40
CA GLU A 56 -7.32 -10.72 -18.12
C GLU A 56 -7.37 -11.05 -16.62
N TYR A 57 -6.79 -10.16 -15.79
CA TYR A 57 -6.67 -10.39 -14.33
C TYR A 57 -7.25 -9.25 -13.50
N GLY A 58 -7.71 -8.20 -14.12
CA GLY A 58 -8.24 -6.99 -13.48
C GLY A 58 -9.72 -6.77 -13.76
N LEU A 59 -10.17 -5.54 -13.53
CA LEU A 59 -11.57 -5.16 -13.69
C LEU A 59 -11.99 -4.95 -15.16
N GLY A 60 -11.06 -4.70 -16.06
CA GLY A 60 -11.35 -4.42 -17.47
C GLY A 60 -12.11 -3.10 -17.71
N VAL A 61 -11.94 -2.12 -16.82
CA VAL A 61 -12.55 -0.80 -16.99
C VAL A 61 -11.92 -0.09 -18.18
N SER A 62 -12.75 0.40 -19.10
CA SER A 62 -12.25 1.18 -20.24
C SER A 62 -11.52 2.44 -19.75
N PRO A 63 -10.34 2.77 -20.29
CA PRO A 63 -9.63 4.01 -19.96
C PRO A 63 -10.47 5.29 -20.15
N SER A 64 -11.48 5.27 -21.01
CA SER A 64 -12.44 6.38 -21.20
C SER A 64 -13.29 6.65 -19.95
N ASN A 65 -13.48 5.65 -19.11
CA ASN A 65 -14.25 5.73 -17.88
C ASN A 65 -13.36 6.00 -16.65
N ILE A 66 -12.11 6.38 -16.87
CA ILE A 66 -11.15 6.75 -15.83
C ILE A 66 -10.76 8.21 -16.03
N ASP A 67 -10.74 8.98 -14.95
CA ASP A 67 -10.15 10.31 -14.96
C ASP A 67 -8.63 10.22 -14.84
N ILE A 68 -7.96 10.15 -15.99
CA ILE A 68 -6.51 9.97 -16.07
C ILE A 68 -5.75 11.06 -15.33
N ALA A 69 -6.27 12.30 -15.31
CA ALA A 69 -5.60 13.43 -14.66
C ALA A 69 -5.50 13.22 -13.14
N SER A 70 -6.53 12.68 -12.49
CA SER A 70 -6.51 12.36 -11.07
C SER A 70 -5.49 11.25 -10.75
N PHE A 71 -5.43 10.22 -11.60
CA PHE A 71 -4.44 9.14 -11.46
C PHE A 71 -3.00 9.64 -11.69
N GLN A 72 -2.78 10.51 -12.67
CA GLN A 72 -1.46 11.11 -12.91
C GLN A 72 -1.01 11.95 -11.72
N THR A 73 -1.89 12.77 -11.16
CA THR A 73 -1.59 13.57 -9.97
C THR A 73 -1.21 12.68 -8.78
N ALA A 74 -1.96 11.61 -8.55
CA ALA A 74 -1.66 10.64 -7.51
C ALA A 74 -0.33 9.91 -7.76
N ALA A 75 -0.04 9.51 -9.00
CA ALA A 75 1.21 8.86 -9.37
C ALA A 75 2.43 9.76 -9.16
N GLN A 76 2.32 11.04 -9.53
CA GLN A 76 3.35 12.04 -9.28
C GLN A 76 3.59 12.25 -7.79
N TYR A 77 2.53 12.27 -6.99
CA TYR A 77 2.63 12.36 -5.54
C TYR A 77 3.39 11.16 -4.96
N CYS A 78 3.00 9.93 -5.32
CA CYS A 78 3.69 8.72 -4.87
C CYS A 78 5.18 8.71 -5.28
N THR A 79 5.50 9.16 -6.49
CA THR A 79 6.88 9.27 -6.95
C THR A 79 7.66 10.30 -6.13
N ARG A 80 7.07 11.46 -5.86
CA ARG A 80 7.70 12.55 -5.09
C ARG A 80 8.01 12.12 -3.66
N TYR A 81 7.10 11.41 -3.01
CA TYR A 81 7.25 10.97 -1.63
C TYR A 81 7.80 9.55 -1.48
N GLN A 82 8.28 8.95 -2.58
CA GLN A 82 8.88 7.62 -2.60
C GLN A 82 7.99 6.53 -1.99
N MET A 83 6.68 6.65 -2.24
CA MET A 83 5.71 5.63 -1.87
C MET A 83 5.75 4.50 -2.90
N PHE A 84 6.32 3.37 -2.51
CA PHE A 84 6.49 2.24 -3.38
C PHE A 84 5.73 1.03 -2.86
N SER A 85 5.22 0.22 -3.78
CA SER A 85 4.54 -1.03 -3.47
C SER A 85 5.17 -2.17 -4.28
N ASN A 86 5.47 -3.25 -3.59
CA ASN A 86 5.94 -4.48 -4.21
C ASN A 86 5.16 -5.64 -3.59
N GLY A 87 4.59 -6.49 -4.43
CA GLY A 87 3.79 -7.60 -3.95
C GLY A 87 3.16 -8.38 -5.09
N ALA A 88 2.39 -9.40 -4.73
CA ALA A 88 1.58 -10.18 -5.64
C ALA A 88 0.11 -10.03 -5.28
N ILE A 89 -0.74 -9.91 -6.30
CA ILE A 89 -2.19 -9.87 -6.12
C ILE A 89 -2.69 -11.31 -6.14
N ASP A 90 -3.44 -11.68 -5.10
CA ASP A 90 -4.07 -12.98 -5.02
C ASP A 90 -5.38 -13.00 -5.81
N TYR A 91 -5.48 -13.94 -6.74
CA TYR A 91 -6.70 -14.16 -7.54
C TYR A 91 -7.86 -14.78 -6.71
N GLN A 92 -7.57 -15.32 -5.53
CA GLN A 92 -8.59 -15.86 -4.62
C GLN A 92 -9.36 -14.75 -3.88
N SER A 93 -8.79 -13.56 -3.82
CA SER A 93 -9.43 -12.38 -3.22
C SER A 93 -10.36 -11.70 -4.20
N THR A 94 -11.39 -11.01 -3.69
CA THR A 94 -12.29 -10.22 -4.55
C THR A 94 -11.55 -9.00 -5.13
N TYR A 95 -11.98 -8.54 -6.31
CA TYR A 95 -11.45 -7.30 -6.92
C TYR A 95 -11.49 -6.12 -5.96
N LYS A 96 -12.59 -5.98 -5.22
CA LYS A 96 -12.75 -4.93 -4.23
C LYS A 96 -11.67 -5.00 -3.15
N SER A 97 -11.46 -6.17 -2.57
CA SER A 97 -10.44 -6.38 -1.53
C SER A 97 -9.03 -6.10 -2.05
N ASN A 98 -8.73 -6.50 -3.29
CA ASN A 98 -7.43 -6.22 -3.89
C ASN A 98 -7.22 -4.72 -4.11
N ILE A 99 -8.24 -4.01 -4.61
CA ILE A 99 -8.19 -2.56 -4.79
C ILE A 99 -8.02 -1.84 -3.44
N GLU A 100 -8.78 -2.23 -2.42
CA GLU A 100 -8.65 -1.66 -1.07
C GLU A 100 -7.22 -1.85 -0.52
N LYS A 101 -6.64 -3.04 -0.65
CA LYS A 101 -5.24 -3.29 -0.25
C LYS A 101 -4.26 -2.39 -1.01
N MET A 102 -4.45 -2.22 -2.32
CA MET A 102 -3.60 -1.34 -3.12
C MET A 102 -3.75 0.14 -2.71
N LEU A 103 -4.98 0.59 -2.47
CA LEU A 103 -5.26 1.97 -2.02
C LEU A 103 -4.64 2.25 -0.65
N MET A 104 -4.65 1.29 0.26
CA MET A 104 -4.06 1.43 1.59
C MET A 104 -2.54 1.69 1.54
N THR A 105 -1.83 1.23 0.50
CA THR A 105 -0.37 1.42 0.40
C THR A 105 0.06 2.88 0.25
N PHE A 106 -0.83 3.75 -0.21
CA PHE A 106 -0.53 5.18 -0.42
C PHE A 106 -1.62 6.14 0.08
N GLY A 107 -2.59 5.64 0.86
CA GLY A 107 -3.69 6.45 1.36
C GLY A 107 -4.63 6.93 0.25
N GLY A 108 -4.84 6.09 -0.78
CA GLY A 108 -5.70 6.40 -1.92
C GLY A 108 -7.19 6.21 -1.60
N ILE A 109 -8.02 7.05 -2.19
CA ILE A 109 -9.48 6.98 -2.11
C ILE A 109 -10.02 7.03 -3.53
N THR A 110 -10.85 6.05 -3.89
CA THR A 110 -11.52 6.04 -5.20
C THR A 110 -12.98 6.49 -5.08
N SER A 111 -13.44 7.24 -6.06
CA SER A 111 -14.83 7.67 -6.18
C SER A 111 -15.30 7.57 -7.63
N ILE A 112 -16.60 7.34 -7.81
CA ILE A 112 -17.22 7.37 -9.14
C ILE A 112 -18.08 8.62 -9.24
N HIS A 113 -17.74 9.48 -10.19
CA HIS A 113 -18.46 10.70 -10.46
C HIS A 113 -18.67 10.88 -11.97
N CYS A 114 -19.89 11.23 -12.38
CA CYS A 114 -20.26 11.38 -13.80
C CYS A 114 -19.83 10.21 -14.69
N GLY A 115 -19.92 8.97 -14.20
CA GLY A 115 -19.56 7.76 -14.94
C GLY A 115 -18.06 7.51 -15.10
N LYS A 116 -17.21 8.30 -14.44
CA LYS A 116 -15.77 8.13 -14.42
C LYS A 116 -15.26 7.77 -13.03
N LEU A 117 -14.23 6.97 -13.00
CA LEU A 117 -13.48 6.62 -11.79
C LEU A 117 -12.42 7.69 -11.55
N TYR A 118 -12.46 8.29 -10.36
CA TYR A 118 -11.48 9.26 -9.85
C TYR A 118 -10.64 8.63 -8.76
N LEU A 119 -9.40 9.06 -8.67
CA LEU A 119 -8.47 8.70 -7.61
C LEU A 119 -8.02 9.97 -6.89
N THR A 120 -8.18 9.97 -5.56
CA THR A 120 -7.70 11.03 -4.69
C THR A 120 -6.74 10.42 -3.68
N VAL A 121 -5.67 11.13 -3.32
CA VAL A 121 -4.76 10.74 -2.25
C VAL A 121 -5.00 11.65 -1.06
N ASP A 122 -5.04 11.08 0.14
CA ASP A 122 -5.11 11.86 1.37
C ASP A 122 -3.76 12.55 1.61
N ILE A 123 -3.73 13.83 1.29
CA ILE A 123 -2.53 14.67 1.39
C ILE A 123 -2.83 15.92 2.21
N PRO A 124 -1.84 16.44 2.96
CA PRO A 124 -1.99 17.74 3.59
C PRO A 124 -2.33 18.81 2.55
N ALA A 125 -3.47 19.44 2.72
CA ALA A 125 -3.98 20.50 1.83
C ALA A 125 -4.33 21.75 2.62
N LEU A 126 -4.36 22.88 1.94
CA LEU A 126 -4.87 24.11 2.56
C LEU A 126 -6.37 23.95 2.83
N SER A 127 -6.83 24.55 3.95
CA SER A 127 -8.25 24.59 4.27
C SER A 127 -9.03 25.23 3.12
N VAL A 128 -10.02 24.51 2.61
CA VAL A 128 -10.89 25.00 1.51
C VAL A 128 -12.15 25.67 2.04
N GLN A 129 -12.50 25.41 3.31
CA GLN A 129 -13.68 26.00 3.93
C GLN A 129 -13.53 26.03 5.45
N THR A 130 -13.99 27.09 6.06
CA THR A 130 -14.11 27.23 7.52
C THR A 130 -15.57 27.13 7.90
N PHE A 131 -15.89 26.32 8.89
CA PHE A 131 -17.22 26.24 9.49
C PHE A 131 -17.20 26.99 10.82
N ASP A 132 -18.13 27.91 10.99
CA ASP A 132 -18.32 28.71 12.19
C ASP A 132 -19.80 28.68 12.62
N GLU A 133 -20.14 29.38 13.71
CA GLU A 133 -21.49 29.41 14.21
C GLU A 133 -22.50 29.96 13.21
N SER A 134 -22.08 30.75 12.21
CA SER A 134 -22.95 31.27 11.17
C SER A 134 -23.29 30.29 10.08
N THR A 135 -22.46 29.25 9.92
CA THR A 135 -22.55 28.22 8.86
C THR A 135 -23.09 26.90 9.38
N ILE A 136 -23.08 26.68 10.69
CA ILE A 136 -23.58 25.45 11.34
C ILE A 136 -25.01 25.65 11.78
N PHE A 137 -25.91 24.85 11.21
CA PHE A 137 -27.32 24.83 11.63
C PHE A 137 -27.58 23.57 12.45
N GLY A 138 -27.95 23.75 13.72
CA GLY A 138 -28.27 22.67 14.63
C GLY A 138 -27.30 22.52 15.79
N GLU A 139 -27.41 21.43 16.52
CA GLU A 139 -26.61 21.17 17.72
C GLU A 139 -25.26 20.57 17.31
N PHE A 140 -24.18 21.10 17.89
CA PHE A 140 -22.83 20.52 17.72
C PHE A 140 -22.59 19.48 18.81
N VAL A 141 -22.43 18.23 18.41
CA VAL A 141 -22.10 17.13 19.32
C VAL A 141 -20.65 16.70 19.09
N SER A 142 -19.83 16.78 20.12
CA SER A 142 -18.46 16.28 20.12
C SER A 142 -18.37 15.05 21.01
N THR A 143 -17.93 13.94 20.44
CA THR A 143 -17.62 12.72 21.17
C THR A 143 -16.13 12.43 21.08
N THR A 144 -15.51 12.10 22.21
CA THR A 144 -14.11 11.67 22.27
C THR A 144 -14.04 10.14 22.24
N SER A 145 -13.01 9.59 21.61
CA SER A 145 -12.70 8.16 21.69
C SER A 145 -12.36 7.76 23.14
N GLY A 146 -12.65 6.52 23.48
CA GLY A 146 -12.28 5.97 24.79
C GLY A 146 -10.76 5.86 24.93
N ILE A 147 -10.26 5.81 26.16
CA ILE A 147 -8.83 5.67 26.47
C ILE A 147 -8.25 4.36 25.89
N SER A 148 -9.08 3.35 25.66
CA SER A 148 -8.71 2.07 25.02
C SER A 148 -8.30 2.21 23.55
N ASP A 149 -8.73 3.28 22.88
CA ASP A 149 -8.43 3.52 21.45
C ASP A 149 -7.20 4.40 21.26
N TYR A 150 -6.63 4.83 22.39
CA TYR A 150 -5.49 5.70 22.41
C TYR A 150 -4.19 4.93 22.19
N PHE A 151 -3.35 5.40 21.30
CA PHE A 151 -1.99 4.89 21.07
C PHE A 151 -1.04 6.06 20.74
N ASN A 152 0.23 5.92 21.09
CA ASN A 152 1.27 6.92 20.82
C ASN A 152 2.38 6.39 19.92
N THR A 153 2.37 5.09 19.61
CA THR A 153 3.29 4.45 18.67
C THR A 153 2.55 3.47 17.78
N ILE A 154 3.11 3.23 16.61
CA ILE A 154 2.62 2.23 15.66
C ILE A 154 3.77 1.26 15.39
N ASP A 155 3.50 -0.03 15.55
CA ASP A 155 4.39 -1.11 15.13
C ASP A 155 3.88 -1.65 13.79
N ALA A 156 4.62 -1.37 12.71
CA ALA A 156 4.28 -1.84 11.37
C ALA A 156 5.15 -3.04 11.00
N THR A 157 4.50 -4.17 10.66
CA THR A 157 5.17 -5.36 10.16
C THR A 157 5.38 -5.25 8.66
N TRP A 158 6.60 -5.47 8.20
CA TRP A 158 6.95 -5.38 6.78
C TRP A 158 7.93 -6.48 6.36
N LYS A 159 7.98 -6.80 5.05
CA LYS A 159 8.92 -7.78 4.51
C LYS A 159 10.26 -7.12 4.21
N ASN A 160 11.28 -7.47 4.99
CA ASN A 160 12.62 -6.91 4.82
C ASN A 160 13.40 -7.65 3.73
N THR A 161 13.70 -6.94 2.63
CA THR A 161 14.43 -7.49 1.49
C THR A 161 15.88 -7.86 1.83
N THR A 162 16.50 -7.15 2.79
CA THR A 162 17.88 -7.45 3.23
C THR A 162 17.97 -8.68 4.10
N ASN A 163 16.85 -9.13 4.65
CA ASN A 163 16.75 -10.31 5.51
C ASN A 163 15.91 -11.43 4.84
N ASN A 164 16.16 -11.70 3.57
CA ASN A 164 15.48 -12.74 2.78
C ASN A 164 13.95 -12.68 2.85
N TYR A 165 13.37 -11.46 2.83
CA TYR A 165 11.93 -11.23 2.91
C TYR A 165 11.27 -11.78 4.19
N SER A 166 12.04 -11.94 5.27
CA SER A 166 11.46 -12.23 6.59
C SER A 166 10.72 -11.02 7.13
N ASP A 167 9.76 -11.28 8.02
CA ASP A 167 9.04 -10.22 8.71
C ASP A 167 9.98 -9.43 9.63
N ASP A 168 9.87 -8.12 9.57
CA ASP A 168 10.56 -7.18 10.42
C ASP A 168 9.57 -6.13 10.93
N ILE A 169 9.82 -5.56 12.09
CA ILE A 169 8.91 -4.62 12.74
C ILE A 169 9.58 -3.24 12.75
N LEU A 170 8.87 -2.26 12.20
CA LEU A 170 9.25 -0.86 12.26
C LEU A 170 8.35 -0.11 13.23
N ARG A 171 8.92 0.43 14.30
CA ARG A 171 8.22 1.29 15.26
C ARG A 171 8.29 2.75 14.83
N ILE A 172 7.14 3.42 14.78
CA ILE A 172 7.03 4.83 14.43
C ILE A 172 6.24 5.59 15.51
N PRO A 173 6.81 6.63 16.14
CA PRO A 173 8.23 7.00 16.11
C PRO A 173 9.12 5.96 16.78
N SER A 174 10.37 5.83 16.35
CA SER A 174 11.35 4.92 16.96
C SER A 174 11.65 5.31 18.41
N ASP A 175 11.69 6.61 18.64
CA ASP A 175 11.86 7.22 19.96
C ASP A 175 10.69 8.18 20.21
N ILE A 176 10.04 8.01 21.35
CA ILE A 176 8.97 8.92 21.75
C ILE A 176 9.65 10.15 22.37
N PRO A 177 9.46 11.36 21.82
CA PRO A 177 10.06 12.57 22.37
C PRO A 177 9.58 12.79 23.81
N ALA A 178 10.50 13.13 24.71
CA ALA A 178 10.17 13.45 26.11
C ALA A 178 9.24 14.67 26.25
N SER A 179 9.09 15.45 25.17
CA SER A 179 8.15 16.58 25.08
C SER A 179 6.72 16.19 24.70
N ASP A 180 6.48 14.93 24.35
CA ASP A 180 5.13 14.47 24.05
C ASP A 180 4.35 14.40 25.37
N VAL A 181 3.27 15.17 25.46
CA VAL A 181 2.41 15.27 26.65
C VAL A 181 1.83 13.90 27.05
N LEU A 182 1.75 13.01 26.09
CA LEU A 182 1.21 11.66 26.22
C LEU A 182 2.24 10.67 26.77
N THR A 183 3.52 11.04 26.70
CA THR A 183 4.65 10.28 27.27
C THR A 183 5.08 10.83 28.63
N SER A 184 4.37 11.81 29.18
CA SER A 184 4.65 12.33 30.51
C SER A 184 4.75 11.21 31.57
N ASP A 185 4.04 10.12 31.33
CA ASP A 185 4.03 8.92 32.19
C ASP A 185 5.07 7.88 31.76
N GLY A 186 5.85 8.11 30.70
CA GLY A 186 6.81 7.16 30.15
C GLY A 186 6.20 5.89 29.57
N LEU A 187 4.89 5.88 29.34
CA LEU A 187 4.16 4.70 28.88
C LEU A 187 4.14 4.65 27.35
N VAL A 188 4.62 3.56 26.78
CA VAL A 188 4.50 3.27 25.35
C VAL A 188 3.23 2.46 25.14
N ILE A 189 2.29 3.03 24.39
CA ILE A 189 1.05 2.35 23.99
C ILE A 189 1.13 2.15 22.47
N ALA A 190 1.52 0.95 22.07
CA ALA A 190 1.73 0.61 20.66
C ALA A 190 0.48 -0.03 20.05
N LYS A 191 0.17 0.33 18.81
CA LYS A 191 -0.81 -0.35 17.96
C LYS A 191 -0.08 -1.10 16.84
N SER A 192 -0.33 -2.41 16.74
CA SER A 192 0.23 -3.22 15.64
C SER A 192 -0.59 -3.04 14.37
N LEU A 193 0.11 -2.92 13.26
CA LEU A 193 -0.42 -2.96 11.90
C LEU A 193 0.27 -4.10 11.16
N ASP A 194 -0.52 -5.09 10.76
CA ASP A 194 -0.10 -6.28 10.01
C ASP A 194 -0.41 -6.13 8.51
#